data_bbd3abb54e812eb00ba824683eb83f8c
#
_entry.id   bbd3abb54e812eb00ba824683eb83f8c
#
_cell.length_a   1.000
_cell.length_b   1.000
_cell.length_c   1.000
_cell.angle_alpha   90.00
_cell.angle_beta   90.00
_cell.angle_gamma   90.00
#
_symmetry.space_group_name_H-M   'P 1'
#
loop_
_entity.id
_entity.type
_entity.pdbx_description
1 polymer ?
#
loop_
_entity_poly.entity_id
_entity_poly.type
_entity_poly.pdbx_seq_one_letter_code
_entity_poly.pdbx_strand_id
1 'polypeptide(L)'
;MNSTIDGSKIHFEQHIEPLMSRLQVESWRKSVMDVRGWYTYKSEEFYQDDGQKRNTYEAMGQLSGGEKAQLTYTILGSAIAYQFGLTKSGLDSSFRFIAIDEAFRAQDEDKARYLISLCKQLHLQLLVVTPSDNIHIVENDISYVHYVERKGNCSVLYNMPISEFKAERELSLIHISEPTRLGMISY
;
A
#
# COMPACT_ATOMS: atom_id res chain seq x y z
N MET A 1 -15.51 1.03 -53.48
CA MET A 1 -15.40 1.94 -52.30
C MET A 1 -16.66 1.93 -51.40
N ASN A 2 -17.78 1.32 -51.81
CA ASN A 2 -19.04 1.31 -51.04
C ASN A 2 -19.19 0.16 -50.00
N SER A 3 -18.43 -0.92 -50.12
CA SER A 3 -18.59 -2.09 -49.24
C SER A 3 -18.13 -1.89 -47.80
N THR A 4 -17.18 -0.99 -47.58
CA THR A 4 -16.63 -0.72 -46.23
C THR A 4 -17.54 0.18 -45.39
N ILE A 5 -18.24 1.10 -46.04
CA ILE A 5 -19.18 2.02 -45.38
C ILE A 5 -20.44 1.26 -44.97
N ASP A 6 -20.88 0.31 -45.76
CA ASP A 6 -22.08 -0.50 -45.49
C ASP A 6 -21.84 -1.45 -44.28
N GLY A 7 -20.66 -2.05 -44.20
CA GLY A 7 -20.27 -2.88 -43.06
C GLY A 7 -20.16 -2.09 -41.73
N SER A 8 -19.67 -0.87 -41.78
CA SER A 8 -19.58 0.02 -40.59
C SER A 8 -20.97 0.44 -40.11
N LYS A 9 -21.91 0.72 -41.06
CA LYS A 9 -23.29 1.09 -40.72
C LYS A 9 -24.03 -0.06 -40.05
N ILE A 10 -23.91 -1.27 -40.60
CA ILE A 10 -24.53 -2.48 -40.04
C ILE A 10 -23.97 -2.76 -38.62
N HIS A 11 -22.66 -2.65 -38.45
CA HIS A 11 -22.05 -2.82 -37.15
C HIS A 11 -22.53 -1.79 -36.12
N PHE A 12 -22.67 -0.53 -36.51
CA PHE A 12 -23.21 0.52 -35.67
C PHE A 12 -24.64 0.22 -35.23
N GLU A 13 -25.53 -0.07 -36.18
CA GLU A 13 -26.96 -0.38 -35.94
C GLU A 13 -27.13 -1.63 -35.05
N GLN A 14 -26.29 -2.63 -35.23
CA GLN A 14 -26.40 -3.89 -34.47
C GLN A 14 -25.81 -3.83 -33.06
N HIS A 15 -24.76 -3.04 -32.82
CA HIS A 15 -24.00 -3.09 -31.57
C HIS A 15 -23.99 -1.77 -30.81
N ILE A 16 -23.91 -0.64 -31.50
CA ILE A 16 -23.72 0.66 -30.85
C ILE A 16 -25.06 1.33 -30.53
N GLU A 17 -25.98 1.33 -31.47
CA GLU A 17 -27.31 1.96 -31.30
C GLU A 17 -28.11 1.34 -30.15
N PRO A 18 -28.16 -0.01 -29.96
CA PRO A 18 -28.82 -0.62 -28.83
C PRO A 18 -28.14 -0.25 -27.49
N LEU A 19 -26.81 -0.13 -27.48
CA LEU A 19 -26.06 0.31 -26.30
C LEU A 19 -26.41 1.77 -25.96
N MET A 20 -26.42 2.66 -26.94
CA MET A 20 -26.79 4.05 -26.74
C MET A 20 -28.20 4.19 -26.18
N SER A 21 -29.15 3.43 -26.72
CA SER A 21 -30.53 3.39 -26.23
C SER A 21 -30.64 2.94 -24.78
N ARG A 22 -29.86 1.92 -24.39
CA ARG A 22 -29.79 1.47 -22.98
C ARG A 22 -29.17 2.51 -22.08
N LEU A 23 -28.14 3.24 -22.52
CA LEU A 23 -27.48 4.30 -21.75
C LEU A 23 -28.41 5.51 -21.49
N GLN A 24 -29.48 5.68 -22.30
CA GLN A 24 -30.49 6.70 -22.03
C GLN A 24 -31.39 6.34 -20.84
N VAL A 25 -31.51 5.05 -20.49
CA VAL A 25 -32.23 4.60 -19.31
C VAL A 25 -31.39 4.90 -18.08
N GLU A 26 -31.81 5.86 -17.25
CA GLU A 26 -31.03 6.38 -16.12
C GLU A 26 -30.63 5.29 -15.10
N SER A 27 -31.56 4.41 -14.74
CA SER A 27 -31.32 3.33 -13.79
C SER A 27 -30.23 2.36 -14.28
N TRP A 28 -30.29 1.97 -15.55
CA TRP A 28 -29.32 1.10 -16.18
C TRP A 28 -27.96 1.80 -16.29
N ARG A 29 -27.94 3.05 -16.75
CA ARG A 29 -26.71 3.86 -16.84
C ARG A 29 -26.01 3.98 -15.48
N LYS A 30 -26.75 4.33 -14.42
CA LYS A 30 -26.18 4.40 -13.06
C LYS A 30 -25.58 3.05 -12.61
N SER A 31 -26.27 1.95 -12.89
CA SER A 31 -25.79 0.62 -12.52
C SER A 31 -24.51 0.23 -13.25
N VAL A 32 -24.42 0.44 -14.57
CA VAL A 32 -23.24 0.06 -15.36
C VAL A 32 -22.07 1.02 -15.21
N MET A 33 -22.31 2.27 -14.78
CA MET A 33 -21.26 3.24 -14.52
C MET A 33 -20.72 3.18 -13.08
N ASP A 34 -21.39 2.49 -12.17
CA ASP A 34 -20.93 2.31 -10.82
C ASP A 34 -19.97 1.12 -10.73
N VAL A 35 -18.68 1.43 -10.81
CA VAL A 35 -17.58 0.43 -10.74
C VAL A 35 -17.58 -0.39 -9.45
N ARG A 36 -18.21 0.11 -8.38
CA ARG A 36 -18.31 -0.62 -7.10
C ARG A 36 -19.16 -1.88 -7.20
N GLY A 37 -20.08 -1.90 -8.17
CA GLY A 37 -20.94 -3.06 -8.45
C GLY A 37 -20.40 -4.04 -9.50
N TRP A 38 -19.23 -3.76 -10.12
CA TRP A 38 -18.73 -4.59 -11.22
C TRP A 38 -18.07 -5.88 -10.76
N TYR A 39 -17.52 -5.88 -9.53
CA TYR A 39 -16.75 -6.99 -9.01
C TYR A 39 -17.17 -7.32 -7.60
N THR A 40 -17.16 -8.60 -7.30
CA THR A 40 -17.20 -9.12 -5.94
C THR A 40 -15.83 -9.67 -5.61
N TYR A 41 -15.37 -9.41 -4.38
CA TYR A 41 -14.06 -9.85 -3.92
C TYR A 41 -14.24 -10.89 -2.82
N LYS A 42 -13.44 -11.94 -2.87
CA LYS A 42 -13.28 -12.88 -1.78
C LYS A 42 -11.81 -13.13 -1.54
N SER A 43 -11.45 -13.38 -0.29
CA SER A 43 -10.13 -13.82 0.11
C SER A 43 -10.22 -15.28 0.56
N GLU A 44 -9.33 -16.12 0.08
CA GLU A 44 -9.20 -17.51 0.50
C GLU A 44 -7.86 -17.72 1.19
N GLU A 45 -7.90 -18.31 2.36
CA GLU A 45 -6.74 -18.62 3.18
C GLU A 45 -6.42 -20.10 3.11
N PHE A 46 -5.15 -20.43 2.89
CA PHE A 46 -4.68 -21.80 2.78
C PHE A 46 -3.56 -22.04 3.80
N TYR A 47 -3.49 -23.25 4.34
CA TYR A 47 -2.35 -23.67 5.12
C TYR A 47 -1.13 -23.83 4.24
N GLN A 48 0.04 -23.38 4.72
CA GLN A 48 1.28 -23.44 3.96
C GLN A 48 1.84 -24.87 3.86
N ASP A 49 1.57 -25.69 4.86
CA ASP A 49 2.12 -27.02 5.01
C ASP A 49 1.52 -28.03 4.01
N ASP A 50 0.21 -28.01 3.85
CA ASP A 50 -0.54 -29.00 3.07
C ASP A 50 -1.38 -28.39 1.94
N GLY A 51 -1.43 -27.06 1.85
CA GLY A 51 -2.24 -26.36 0.86
C GLY A 51 -3.74 -26.53 1.04
N GLN A 52 -4.21 -27.07 2.18
CA GLN A 52 -5.63 -27.16 2.46
C GLN A 52 -6.22 -25.80 2.72
N LYS A 53 -7.46 -25.61 2.26
CA LYS A 53 -8.19 -24.37 2.48
C LYS A 53 -8.60 -24.25 3.93
N ARG A 54 -8.22 -23.17 4.57
CA ARG A 54 -8.56 -22.84 5.95
C ARG A 54 -9.85 -22.06 6.04
N ASN A 55 -9.93 -20.92 5.35
CA ASN A 55 -11.08 -20.01 5.41
C ASN A 55 -11.36 -19.34 4.07
N THR A 56 -12.60 -18.84 3.95
CA THR A 56 -12.99 -17.92 2.87
C THR A 56 -13.68 -16.72 3.50
N TYR A 57 -13.23 -15.53 3.12
CA TYR A 57 -13.78 -14.25 3.58
C TYR A 57 -14.39 -13.50 2.40
N GLU A 58 -15.69 -13.19 2.48
CA GLU A 58 -16.42 -12.44 1.46
C GLU A 58 -16.58 -10.96 1.81
N ALA A 59 -16.35 -10.62 3.10
CA ALA A 59 -16.39 -9.25 3.60
C ALA A 59 -15.33 -9.01 4.66
N MET A 60 -14.75 -7.82 4.67
CA MET A 60 -13.77 -7.40 5.68
C MET A 60 -14.31 -7.44 7.11
N GLY A 61 -15.65 -7.39 7.28
CA GLY A 61 -16.29 -7.50 8.59
C GLY A 61 -16.11 -8.86 9.29
N GLN A 62 -15.79 -9.91 8.54
CA GLN A 62 -15.56 -11.26 9.06
C GLN A 62 -14.18 -11.44 9.70
N LEU A 63 -13.27 -10.50 9.44
CA LEU A 63 -11.89 -10.52 9.92
C LEU A 63 -11.76 -9.73 11.23
N SER A 64 -10.91 -10.20 12.14
CA SER A 64 -10.43 -9.42 13.27
C SER A 64 -9.64 -8.19 12.80
N GLY A 65 -9.42 -7.22 13.69
CA GLY A 65 -8.62 -6.02 13.34
C GLY A 65 -7.22 -6.36 12.82
N GLY A 66 -6.58 -7.39 13.41
CA GLY A 66 -5.28 -7.88 12.97
C GLY A 66 -5.27 -8.50 11.59
N GLU A 67 -6.20 -9.41 11.35
CA GLU A 67 -6.34 -10.07 10.06
C GLU A 67 -6.67 -9.10 8.92
N LYS A 68 -7.51 -8.08 9.20
CA LYS A 68 -7.79 -6.99 8.25
C LYS A 68 -6.53 -6.27 7.81
N ALA A 69 -5.68 -5.88 8.77
CA ALA A 69 -4.44 -5.19 8.47
C ALA A 69 -3.49 -6.08 7.66
N GLN A 70 -3.32 -7.34 8.06
CA GLN A 70 -2.48 -8.30 7.35
C GLN A 70 -2.95 -8.52 5.91
N LEU A 71 -4.26 -8.74 5.71
CA LEU A 71 -4.83 -8.86 4.36
C LEU A 71 -4.63 -7.58 3.53
N THR A 72 -4.85 -6.41 4.13
CA THR A 72 -4.65 -5.12 3.45
C THR A 72 -3.19 -4.95 3.00
N TYR A 73 -2.23 -5.24 3.86
CA TYR A 73 -0.81 -5.17 3.51
C TYR A 73 -0.40 -6.22 2.46
N THR A 74 -0.98 -7.41 2.51
CA THR A 74 -0.74 -8.44 1.49
C THR A 74 -1.25 -8.00 0.11
N ILE A 75 -2.46 -7.43 0.05
CA ILE A 75 -3.02 -6.88 -1.19
C ILE A 75 -2.16 -5.72 -1.69
N LEU A 76 -1.78 -4.79 -0.81
CA LEU A 76 -0.93 -3.65 -1.16
C LEU A 76 0.43 -4.11 -1.66
N GLY A 77 1.08 -5.05 -0.96
CA GLY A 77 2.36 -5.61 -1.38
C GLY A 77 2.29 -6.31 -2.73
N SER A 78 1.22 -7.06 -2.97
CA SER A 78 0.99 -7.73 -4.25
C SER A 78 0.77 -6.73 -5.40
N ALA A 79 0.02 -5.66 -5.15
CA ALA A 79 -0.20 -4.58 -6.11
C ALA A 79 1.11 -3.84 -6.43
N ILE A 80 1.92 -3.56 -5.43
CA ILE A 80 3.25 -2.94 -5.56
C ILE A 80 4.19 -3.87 -6.36
N ALA A 81 4.22 -5.16 -6.01
CA ALA A 81 5.00 -6.16 -6.74
C ALA A 81 4.61 -6.21 -8.22
N TYR A 82 3.32 -6.18 -8.51
CA TYR A 82 2.82 -6.13 -9.88
C TYR A 82 3.23 -4.84 -10.59
N GLN A 83 3.05 -3.68 -9.94
CA GLN A 83 3.36 -2.35 -10.50
C GLN A 83 4.84 -2.20 -10.84
N PHE A 84 5.73 -2.71 -10.00
CA PHE A 84 7.16 -2.72 -10.24
C PHE A 84 7.64 -3.86 -11.14
N GLY A 85 6.73 -4.73 -11.60
CA GLY A 85 7.06 -5.87 -12.45
C GLY A 85 7.88 -6.96 -11.78
N LEU A 86 7.84 -7.05 -10.43
CA LEU A 86 8.66 -7.99 -9.66
C LEU A 86 8.29 -9.46 -9.89
N THR A 87 7.16 -9.71 -10.52
CA THR A 87 6.68 -11.04 -10.90
C THR A 87 7.34 -11.56 -12.19
N LYS A 88 8.07 -10.71 -12.91
CA LYS A 88 8.77 -11.08 -14.16
C LYS A 88 10.26 -11.22 -13.88
N SER A 89 10.81 -12.40 -14.12
CA SER A 89 12.25 -12.65 -14.02
C SER A 89 13.01 -11.71 -14.98
N GLY A 90 13.97 -10.94 -14.47
CA GLY A 90 14.91 -10.15 -15.29
C GLY A 90 14.84 -8.65 -15.16
N LEU A 91 14.11 -8.09 -14.20
CA LEU A 91 14.04 -6.63 -13.97
C LEU A 91 14.79 -6.22 -12.70
N ASP A 92 16.10 -6.45 -12.64
CA ASP A 92 16.93 -6.04 -11.50
C ASP A 92 17.25 -4.55 -11.44
N SER A 93 16.79 -3.76 -12.41
CA SER A 93 17.15 -2.33 -12.56
C SER A 93 15.98 -1.37 -12.26
N SER A 94 14.93 -1.79 -11.57
CA SER A 94 13.81 -0.89 -11.23
C SER A 94 14.07 -0.13 -9.93
N PHE A 95 13.80 1.18 -9.93
CA PHE A 95 13.77 1.97 -8.69
C PHE A 95 12.54 1.59 -7.85
N ARG A 96 12.80 0.91 -6.74
CA ARG A 96 11.77 0.30 -5.90
C ARG A 96 11.57 1.08 -4.60
N PHE A 97 11.14 2.33 -4.73
CA PHE A 97 10.94 3.23 -3.60
C PHE A 97 9.47 3.33 -3.22
N ILE A 98 9.19 3.25 -1.92
CA ILE A 98 7.86 3.46 -1.35
C ILE A 98 7.96 4.37 -0.12
N ALA A 99 7.05 5.32 -0.02
CA ALA A 99 6.91 6.17 1.16
C ALA A 99 5.56 5.88 1.83
N ILE A 100 5.59 5.63 3.13
CA ILE A 100 4.40 5.34 3.94
C ILE A 100 4.30 6.38 5.05
N ASP A 101 3.27 7.22 4.98
CA ASP A 101 2.98 8.22 6.00
C ASP A 101 2.07 7.62 7.08
N GLU A 102 2.27 8.08 8.31
CA GLU A 102 1.53 7.63 9.50
C GLU A 102 1.58 6.12 9.74
N ALA A 103 2.64 5.46 9.28
CA ALA A 103 2.86 4.07 9.57
C ALA A 103 2.90 3.84 11.09
N PHE A 104 2.26 2.78 11.54
CA PHE A 104 2.29 2.32 12.95
C PHE A 104 1.50 3.16 13.96
N ARG A 105 0.67 4.11 13.53
CA ARG A 105 0.00 5.07 14.42
C ARG A 105 -1.02 4.46 15.40
N ALA A 106 -1.55 3.28 15.14
CA ALA A 106 -2.54 2.61 16.01
C ALA A 106 -2.41 1.10 15.95
N GLN A 107 -1.23 0.59 15.62
CA GLN A 107 -1.09 -0.80 15.24
C GLN A 107 -0.21 -1.56 16.21
N ASP A 108 -0.57 -2.79 16.35
CA ASP A 108 0.18 -3.84 16.99
C ASP A 108 1.57 -3.95 16.33
N GLU A 109 2.63 -4.08 17.10
CA GLU A 109 4.01 -4.21 16.62
C GLU A 109 4.17 -5.34 15.60
N ASP A 110 3.43 -6.43 15.77
CA ASP A 110 3.50 -7.59 14.88
C ASP A 110 3.12 -7.23 13.43
N LYS A 111 2.14 -6.34 13.27
CA LYS A 111 1.71 -5.88 11.95
C LYS A 111 2.71 -4.95 11.29
N ALA A 112 3.34 -4.09 12.11
CA ALA A 112 4.41 -3.22 11.64
C ALA A 112 5.60 -4.06 11.16
N ARG A 113 6.00 -5.07 11.93
CA ARG A 113 7.06 -6.02 11.57
C ARG A 113 6.71 -6.81 10.30
N TYR A 114 5.44 -7.21 10.15
CA TYR A 114 4.97 -7.86 8.93
C TYR A 114 5.14 -6.97 7.69
N LEU A 115 4.75 -5.69 7.77
CA LEU A 115 4.92 -4.74 6.67
C LEU A 115 6.40 -4.56 6.29
N ILE A 116 7.27 -4.42 7.28
CA ILE A 116 8.72 -4.30 7.05
C ILE A 116 9.28 -5.58 6.40
N SER A 117 8.87 -6.75 6.90
CA SER A 117 9.26 -8.04 6.32
C SER A 117 8.82 -8.16 4.87
N LEU A 118 7.59 -7.76 4.56
CA LEU A 118 7.06 -7.74 3.20
C LEU A 118 7.87 -6.80 2.28
N CYS A 119 8.20 -5.60 2.75
CA CYS A 119 9.04 -4.67 1.98
C CYS A 119 10.44 -5.25 1.71
N LYS A 120 11.04 -5.92 2.70
CA LYS A 120 12.33 -6.62 2.52
C LYS A 120 12.23 -7.76 1.49
N GLN A 121 11.20 -8.59 1.58
CA GLN A 121 10.97 -9.68 0.62
C GLN A 121 10.80 -9.17 -0.82
N LEU A 122 10.18 -8.03 -0.98
CA LEU A 122 9.98 -7.37 -2.27
C LEU A 122 11.17 -6.50 -2.70
N HIS A 123 12.24 -6.46 -1.90
CA HIS A 123 13.42 -5.60 -2.13
C HIS A 123 13.03 -4.14 -2.37
N LEU A 124 12.10 -3.60 -1.56
CA LEU A 124 11.66 -2.21 -1.64
C LEU A 124 12.54 -1.33 -0.76
N GLN A 125 12.92 -0.17 -1.28
CA GLN A 125 13.46 0.91 -0.47
C GLN A 125 12.30 1.63 0.21
N LEU A 126 12.27 1.60 1.53
CA LEU A 126 11.15 2.10 2.33
C LEU A 126 11.52 3.40 3.04
N LEU A 127 10.69 4.43 2.86
CA LEU A 127 10.65 5.62 3.69
C LEU A 127 9.41 5.55 4.58
N VAL A 128 9.60 5.49 5.87
CA VAL A 128 8.51 5.48 6.85
C VAL A 128 8.44 6.82 7.57
N VAL A 129 7.26 7.41 7.62
CA VAL A 129 6.98 8.59 8.45
C VAL A 129 6.13 8.15 9.64
N THR A 130 6.65 8.36 10.85
CA THR A 130 5.98 7.93 12.08
C THR A 130 6.29 8.90 13.23
N PRO A 131 5.43 8.99 14.26
CA PRO A 131 5.78 9.67 15.49
C PRO A 131 7.02 9.08 16.17
N SER A 132 7.78 9.92 16.86
CA SER A 132 9.03 9.54 17.55
C SER A 132 8.85 8.37 18.53
N ASP A 133 7.69 8.28 19.16
CA ASP A 133 7.37 7.24 20.15
C ASP A 133 7.37 5.82 19.54
N ASN A 134 7.15 5.71 18.23
CA ASN A 134 7.06 4.43 17.54
C ASN A 134 8.36 4.00 16.86
N ILE A 135 9.45 4.74 17.03
CA ILE A 135 10.73 4.42 16.40
C ILE A 135 11.27 3.05 16.85
N HIS A 136 10.99 2.66 18.09
CA HIS A 136 11.43 1.39 18.67
C HIS A 136 10.93 0.17 17.86
N ILE A 137 9.83 0.31 17.13
CA ILE A 137 9.27 -0.76 16.31
C ILE A 137 10.17 -1.08 15.11
N VAL A 138 10.85 -0.06 14.56
CA VAL A 138 11.58 -0.14 13.29
C VAL A 138 13.07 0.11 13.41
N GLU A 139 13.56 0.55 14.56
CA GLU A 139 14.97 0.99 14.76
C GLU A 139 16.03 -0.08 14.43
N ASN A 140 15.64 -1.35 14.37
CA ASN A 140 16.53 -2.45 14.01
C ASN A 140 16.50 -2.77 12.51
N ASP A 141 15.59 -2.16 11.77
CA ASP A 141 15.33 -2.43 10.36
C ASP A 141 15.63 -1.24 9.45
N ILE A 142 16.02 -0.10 10.03
CA ILE A 142 16.32 1.14 9.32
C ILE A 142 17.81 1.47 9.42
N SER A 143 18.31 2.19 8.41
CA SER A 143 19.72 2.63 8.36
C SER A 143 19.89 4.09 8.74
N TYR A 144 18.90 4.93 8.43
CA TYR A 144 18.95 6.38 8.63
C TYR A 144 17.66 6.91 9.26
N VAL A 145 17.82 8.00 10.02
CA VAL A 145 16.74 8.78 10.64
C VAL A 145 16.79 10.21 10.11
N HIS A 146 15.63 10.69 9.68
CA HIS A 146 15.38 12.08 9.36
C HIS A 146 14.50 12.67 10.47
N TYR A 147 15.12 13.29 11.47
CA TYR A 147 14.40 13.86 12.60
C TYR A 147 14.01 15.30 12.33
N VAL A 148 12.71 15.57 12.38
CA VAL A 148 12.15 16.91 12.15
C VAL A 148 11.70 17.50 13.47
N GLU A 149 12.36 18.58 13.90
CA GLU A 149 12.02 19.33 15.09
C GLU A 149 11.39 20.67 14.71
N ARG A 150 10.27 21.02 15.34
CA ARG A 150 9.64 22.32 15.16
C ARG A 150 10.11 23.28 16.26
N LYS A 151 10.70 24.41 15.85
CA LYS A 151 11.11 25.52 16.74
C LYS A 151 10.34 26.79 16.39
N GLY A 152 9.23 27.02 17.08
CA GLY A 152 8.33 28.16 16.78
C GLY A 152 7.71 28.05 15.39
N ASN A 153 8.04 28.99 14.49
CA ASN A 153 7.55 29.02 13.10
C ASN A 153 8.50 28.34 12.11
N CYS A 154 9.63 27.80 12.57
CA CYS A 154 10.62 27.13 11.73
C CYS A 154 10.66 25.65 12.08
N SER A 155 11.06 24.82 11.10
CA SER A 155 11.37 23.42 11.32
C SER A 155 12.85 23.18 10.99
N VAL A 156 13.49 22.35 11.80
CA VAL A 156 14.89 21.94 11.61
C VAL A 156 14.88 20.45 11.28
N LEU A 157 15.65 20.06 10.29
CA LEU A 157 15.84 18.68 9.87
C LEU A 157 17.24 18.21 10.28
N TYR A 158 17.28 17.13 11.04
CA TYR A 158 18.50 16.42 11.39
C TYR A 158 18.55 15.10 10.62
N ASN A 159 19.65 14.85 9.93
CA ASN A 159 19.88 13.62 9.18
C ASN A 159 21.03 12.87 9.84
N MET A 160 20.77 11.66 10.32
CA MET A 160 21.79 10.88 11.00
C MET A 160 21.60 9.37 10.78
N PRO A 161 22.68 8.58 10.83
CA PRO A 161 22.58 7.13 10.93
C PRO A 161 21.81 6.71 12.17
N ILE A 162 21.11 5.58 12.11
CA ILE A 162 20.36 5.07 13.27
C ILE A 162 21.25 4.82 14.49
N SER A 163 22.52 4.47 14.29
CA SER A 163 23.50 4.27 15.36
C SER A 163 23.76 5.55 16.16
N GLU A 164 23.88 6.68 15.48
CA GLU A 164 24.06 7.99 16.08
C GLU A 164 22.81 8.42 16.84
N PHE A 165 21.64 8.24 16.24
CA PHE A 165 20.35 8.52 16.88
C PHE A 165 20.17 7.71 18.19
N LYS A 166 20.53 6.41 18.18
CA LYS A 166 20.47 5.57 19.38
C LYS A 166 21.40 6.06 20.48
N ALA A 167 22.64 6.44 20.11
CA ALA A 167 23.62 6.96 21.07
C ALA A 167 23.15 8.30 21.69
N GLU A 168 22.61 9.21 20.90
CA GLU A 168 22.07 10.48 21.40
C GLU A 168 20.87 10.28 22.32
N ARG A 169 19.98 9.35 21.98
CA ARG A 169 18.83 9.01 22.82
C ARG A 169 19.26 8.42 24.17
N GLU A 170 20.25 7.54 24.19
CA GLU A 170 20.80 6.95 25.43
C GLU A 170 21.46 8.01 26.32
N LEU A 171 22.09 8.99 25.72
CA LEU A 171 22.73 10.10 26.48
C LEU A 171 21.71 11.14 26.97
N SER A 172 20.40 10.92 26.73
CA SER A 172 19.32 11.85 27.11
C SER A 172 19.48 13.27 26.50
N LEU A 173 20.22 13.41 25.42
CA LEU A 173 20.44 14.68 24.73
C LEU A 173 19.26 15.11 23.88
N ILE A 174 18.38 14.16 23.51
CA ILE A 174 17.15 14.46 22.80
C ILE A 174 16.01 14.58 23.84
N HIS A 175 15.75 15.78 24.33
CA HIS A 175 14.51 16.09 25.04
C HIS A 175 13.38 16.19 24.01
N ILE A 176 12.62 15.11 23.87
CA ILE A 176 11.39 15.08 23.04
C ILE A 176 10.29 15.72 23.85
N SER A 177 10.13 17.04 23.73
CA SER A 177 9.13 17.80 24.48
C SER A 177 7.74 17.90 23.76
N GLU A 178 7.65 17.50 22.51
CA GLU A 178 6.39 17.44 21.74
C GLU A 178 6.47 16.39 20.63
N PRO A 179 5.34 15.76 20.21
CA PRO A 179 5.35 14.72 19.18
C PRO A 179 5.77 15.29 17.82
N THR A 180 6.99 15.04 17.47
CA THR A 180 7.59 15.33 16.17
C THR A 180 7.46 14.13 15.25
N ARG A 181 7.24 14.37 13.95
CA ARG A 181 7.20 13.29 12.95
C ARG A 181 8.62 12.92 12.50
N LEU A 182 8.89 11.64 12.49
CA LEU A 182 10.14 11.06 12.00
C LEU A 182 9.96 10.48 10.60
N GLY A 183 10.89 10.80 9.69
CA GLY A 183 11.04 10.11 8.42
C GLY A 183 12.23 9.15 8.47
N MET A 184 12.02 7.91 8.04
CA MET A 184 13.02 6.85 8.11
C MET A 184 13.18 6.17 6.76
N ILE A 185 14.43 5.87 6.39
CA ILE A 185 14.77 5.13 5.15
C ILE A 185 15.35 3.78 5.52
N SER A 186 14.77 2.72 4.97
CA SER A 186 15.29 1.34 5.03
C SER A 186 15.81 0.92 3.66
N TYR A 187 16.90 0.15 3.64
CA TYR A 187 17.49 -0.46 2.46
C TYR A 187 17.15 -1.93 2.38
#